data_2dcdc4f044ca76a473980d67366b23c4
#
_entry.id   2dcdc4f044ca76a473980d67366b23c4
#
_cell.length_a   1.000
_cell.length_b   1.000
_cell.length_c   1.000
_cell.angle_alpha   90.00
_cell.angle_beta   90.00
_cell.angle_gamma   90.00
#
_symmetry.space_group_name_H-M   'P 1'
#
loop_
_entity.id
_entity.type
_entity.pdbx_description
1 polymer ?
#
loop_
_entity_poly.entity_id
_entity_poly.type
_entity_poly.pdbx_seq_one_letter_code
_entity_poly.pdbx_strand_id
1 'polypeptide(L)'
;IPESVFSLPKYAINIHPSKLPRWRGAAPIQRSIMAGDKDTAIWIIKMTKALDQGDIILQHDLAITSSMNASQLHDVAAEIGSDLTLQAIDLIEKGQDKAIPQTEEGVTYASKIQKSESKIDFNKTGSEILNLIRGLADYPGAYMEFKGKRLKIFKAEFTEQEHHQNIGAVILDKNSFVINCRNGVIKPLIIQLEGKQKMSVEDFLKGQN
;
A
#
# COMPACT_ATOMS: atom_id res chain seq x y z
N ILE A 1 -17.71 12.60 0.53
CA ILE A 1 -18.67 13.29 1.43
C ILE A 1 -19.44 14.29 0.57
N PRO A 2 -20.78 14.36 0.65
CA PRO A 2 -21.58 15.36 -0.09
C PRO A 2 -21.20 16.79 0.28
N GLU A 3 -21.21 17.70 -0.70
CA GLU A 3 -20.90 19.12 -0.50
C GLU A 3 -21.79 19.75 0.58
N SER A 4 -23.07 19.38 0.62
CA SER A 4 -24.02 19.84 1.64
C SER A 4 -23.63 19.50 3.10
N VAL A 5 -22.68 18.59 3.30
CA VAL A 5 -22.18 18.21 4.62
C VAL A 5 -20.90 18.96 4.96
N PHE A 6 -19.89 18.93 4.08
CA PHE A 6 -18.60 19.57 4.41
C PHE A 6 -18.60 21.10 4.27
N SER A 7 -19.64 21.69 3.65
CA SER A 7 -19.85 23.14 3.62
C SER A 7 -20.59 23.71 4.84
N LEU A 8 -21.11 22.85 5.74
CA LEU A 8 -21.78 23.30 6.97
C LEU A 8 -20.83 23.95 8.00
N PRO A 9 -19.67 23.34 8.31
CA PRO A 9 -18.72 23.95 9.24
C PRO A 9 -17.94 25.08 8.55
N LYS A 10 -17.45 26.03 9.36
CA LYS A 10 -16.57 27.11 8.87
C LYS A 10 -15.32 26.56 8.18
N TYR A 11 -14.81 25.40 8.66
CA TYR A 11 -13.69 24.66 8.08
C TYR A 11 -14.00 23.17 8.04
N ALA A 12 -13.72 22.55 6.92
CA ALA A 12 -13.70 21.11 6.77
C ALA A 12 -12.30 20.73 6.27
N ILE A 13 -11.59 19.86 7.00
CA ILE A 13 -10.25 19.41 6.68
C ILE A 13 -10.22 17.90 6.47
N ASN A 14 -9.22 17.42 5.73
CA ASN A 14 -9.01 16.00 5.48
C ASN A 14 -7.53 15.66 5.70
N ILE A 15 -7.27 14.48 6.26
CA ILE A 15 -5.92 13.87 6.33
C ILE A 15 -5.72 13.06 5.07
N HIS A 16 -4.70 13.39 4.28
CA HIS A 16 -4.41 12.68 3.05
C HIS A 16 -3.00 12.06 3.09
N PRO A 17 -2.85 10.72 3.10
CA PRO A 17 -1.57 10.05 3.26
C PRO A 17 -0.89 9.80 1.90
N SER A 18 -0.59 10.85 1.15
CA SER A 18 0.25 10.81 -0.03
C SER A 18 0.93 12.16 -0.27
N LYS A 19 1.99 12.17 -1.06
CA LYS A 19 2.69 13.37 -1.48
C LYS A 19 1.93 14.06 -2.61
N LEU A 20 0.84 14.79 -2.26
CA LEU A 20 0.01 15.49 -3.22
C LEU A 20 0.84 16.43 -4.13
N PRO A 21 0.50 16.54 -5.41
CA PRO A 21 -0.74 16.09 -6.05
C PRO A 21 -0.71 14.63 -6.52
N ARG A 22 0.33 13.86 -6.19
CA ARG A 22 0.41 12.44 -6.49
C ARG A 22 -0.53 11.64 -5.59
N TRP A 23 -1.27 10.71 -6.17
CA TRP A 23 -2.17 9.78 -5.49
C TRP A 23 -3.41 10.43 -4.83
N ARG A 24 -4.04 11.41 -5.48
CA ARG A 24 -5.39 11.85 -5.10
C ARG A 24 -6.36 10.65 -5.14
N GLY A 25 -7.19 10.42 -4.12
CA GLY A 25 -8.22 9.38 -4.14
C GLY A 25 -8.20 8.38 -2.99
N ALA A 26 -8.77 7.18 -3.24
CA ALA A 26 -9.25 6.29 -2.18
C ALA A 26 -8.18 5.37 -1.56
N ALA A 27 -7.05 5.12 -2.24
CA ALA A 27 -6.07 4.13 -1.80
C ALA A 27 -4.60 4.61 -1.94
N PRO A 28 -4.26 5.84 -1.47
CA PRO A 28 -2.93 6.42 -1.67
C PRO A 28 -1.81 5.56 -1.06
N ILE A 29 -1.99 5.03 0.14
CA ILE A 29 -1.00 4.18 0.83
C ILE A 29 -0.66 2.94 0.00
N GLN A 30 -1.69 2.21 -0.44
CA GLN A 30 -1.49 0.99 -1.24
C GLN A 30 -0.83 1.32 -2.57
N ARG A 31 -1.29 2.36 -3.26
CA ARG A 31 -0.77 2.75 -4.58
C ARG A 31 0.69 3.21 -4.51
N SER A 32 1.08 3.97 -3.49
CA SER A 32 2.47 4.39 -3.29
C SER A 32 3.40 3.18 -3.13
N ILE A 33 3.04 2.21 -2.28
CA ILE A 33 3.85 1.01 -2.08
C ILE A 33 3.89 0.14 -3.33
N MET A 34 2.74 -0.08 -3.98
CA MET A 34 2.66 -0.89 -5.21
C MET A 34 3.46 -0.29 -6.36
N ALA A 35 3.53 1.04 -6.45
CA ALA A 35 4.35 1.75 -7.41
C ALA A 35 5.85 1.73 -7.08
N GLY A 36 6.23 1.34 -5.87
CA GLY A 36 7.61 1.33 -5.40
C GLY A 36 8.14 2.70 -5.02
N ASP A 37 7.26 3.64 -4.67
CA ASP A 37 7.65 4.95 -4.17
C ASP A 37 8.54 4.80 -2.93
N LYS A 38 9.55 5.65 -2.78
CA LYS A 38 10.52 5.63 -1.68
C LYS A 38 10.13 6.58 -0.55
N ASP A 39 9.27 7.51 -0.84
CA ASP A 39 8.74 8.48 0.10
C ASP A 39 7.25 8.72 -0.17
N THR A 40 6.58 9.27 0.83
CA THR A 40 5.21 9.77 0.81
C THR A 40 5.13 10.98 1.74
N ALA A 41 3.94 11.48 1.99
CA ALA A 41 3.72 12.52 2.98
C ALA A 41 2.33 12.38 3.61
N ILE A 42 2.14 12.99 4.76
CA ILE A 42 0.84 13.15 5.41
C ILE A 42 0.49 14.62 5.30
N TRP A 43 -0.65 14.91 4.70
CA TRP A 43 -1.08 16.28 4.44
C TRP A 43 -2.42 16.54 5.11
N ILE A 44 -2.55 17.71 5.72
CA ILE A 44 -3.83 18.27 6.14
C ILE A 44 -4.25 19.26 5.08
N ILE A 45 -5.35 18.96 4.40
CA ILE A 45 -5.90 19.76 3.30
C ILE A 45 -7.29 20.27 3.62
N LYS A 46 -7.66 21.42 3.05
CA LYS A 46 -9.04 21.89 3.05
C LYS A 46 -9.89 20.98 2.16
N MET A 47 -11.09 20.63 2.61
CA MET A 47 -12.01 19.88 1.77
C MET A 47 -12.63 20.79 0.72
N THR A 48 -12.69 20.29 -0.51
CA THR A 48 -13.34 20.95 -1.65
C THR A 48 -14.26 19.96 -2.35
N LYS A 49 -15.05 20.44 -3.33
CA LYS A 49 -15.87 19.57 -4.17
C LYS A 49 -15.03 18.63 -5.03
N ALA A 50 -13.85 19.06 -5.42
CA ALA A 50 -12.92 18.25 -6.20
C ALA A 50 -12.15 17.28 -5.30
N LEU A 51 -11.91 16.06 -5.79
CA LEU A 51 -11.31 14.98 -5.03
C LEU A 51 -9.86 15.30 -4.63
N ASP A 52 -9.63 15.51 -3.33
CA ASP A 52 -8.33 15.75 -2.70
C ASP A 52 -7.50 16.88 -3.34
N GLN A 53 -8.18 17.95 -3.81
CA GLN A 53 -7.58 19.10 -4.50
C GLN A 53 -7.53 20.37 -3.64
N GLY A 54 -7.95 20.29 -2.39
CA GLY A 54 -7.97 21.46 -1.51
C GLY A 54 -6.56 21.96 -1.14
N ASP A 55 -6.51 23.22 -0.73
CA ASP A 55 -5.27 23.85 -0.29
C ASP A 55 -4.67 23.14 0.92
N ILE A 56 -3.34 23.10 0.96
CA ILE A 56 -2.57 22.43 1.98
C ILE A 56 -2.36 23.34 3.17
N ILE A 57 -2.76 22.89 4.36
CA ILE A 57 -2.58 23.59 5.63
C ILE A 57 -1.24 23.20 6.26
N LEU A 58 -0.98 21.89 6.38
CA LEU A 58 0.24 21.31 6.94
C LEU A 58 0.66 20.08 6.16
N GLN A 59 1.94 19.75 6.23
CA GLN A 59 2.51 18.54 5.64
C GLN A 59 3.62 17.96 6.52
N HIS A 60 3.81 16.65 6.40
CA HIS A 60 4.92 15.91 7.00
C HIS A 60 5.40 14.85 6.02
N ASP A 61 6.66 14.94 5.59
CA ASP A 61 7.27 13.95 4.69
C ASP A 61 7.59 12.66 5.45
N LEU A 62 7.38 11.50 4.81
CA LEU A 62 7.55 10.18 5.39
C LEU A 62 8.25 9.23 4.41
N ALA A 63 9.32 8.58 4.85
CA ALA A 63 10.00 7.57 4.04
C ALA A 63 9.22 6.25 4.02
N ILE A 64 9.16 5.61 2.85
CA ILE A 64 8.62 4.25 2.68
C ILE A 64 9.82 3.29 2.60
N THR A 65 10.09 2.57 3.69
CA THR A 65 11.20 1.61 3.70
C THR A 65 10.89 0.38 2.85
N SER A 66 11.91 -0.34 2.41
CA SER A 66 11.77 -1.55 1.60
C SER A 66 11.04 -2.70 2.32
N SER A 67 11.02 -2.70 3.65
CA SER A 67 10.34 -3.70 4.47
C SER A 67 8.92 -3.28 4.90
N MET A 68 8.57 -2.01 4.78
CA MET A 68 7.28 -1.47 5.23
C MET A 68 6.14 -1.95 4.33
N ASN A 69 5.06 -2.41 4.92
CA ASN A 69 3.83 -2.79 4.23
C ASN A 69 2.71 -1.74 4.44
N ALA A 70 1.57 -1.93 3.76
CA ALA A 70 0.47 -0.96 3.80
C ALA A 70 -0.12 -0.77 5.20
N SER A 71 -0.24 -1.82 6.02
CA SER A 71 -0.73 -1.70 7.40
C SER A 71 0.24 -0.88 8.26
N GLN A 72 1.53 -1.16 8.16
CA GLN A 72 2.55 -0.41 8.91
C GLN A 72 2.62 1.05 8.49
N LEU A 73 2.56 1.33 7.18
CA LEU A 73 2.52 2.71 6.69
C LEU A 73 1.25 3.44 7.14
N HIS A 74 0.10 2.74 7.15
CA HIS A 74 -1.16 3.27 7.66
C HIS A 74 -1.06 3.66 9.14
N ASP A 75 -0.47 2.79 9.99
CA ASP A 75 -0.36 3.04 11.43
C ASP A 75 0.51 4.27 11.70
N VAL A 76 1.67 4.37 11.05
CA VAL A 76 2.55 5.55 11.15
C VAL A 76 1.85 6.81 10.62
N ALA A 77 1.13 6.70 9.49
CA ALA A 77 0.39 7.81 8.92
C ALA A 77 -0.75 8.28 9.84
N ALA A 78 -1.41 7.37 10.55
CA ALA A 78 -2.48 7.70 11.48
C ALA A 78 -1.93 8.45 12.71
N GLU A 79 -0.79 8.03 13.25
CA GLU A 79 -0.12 8.72 14.37
C GLU A 79 0.28 10.15 13.99
N ILE A 80 1.05 10.30 12.90
CA ILE A 80 1.48 11.62 12.40
C ILE A 80 0.28 12.48 12.02
N GLY A 81 -0.71 11.91 11.34
CA GLY A 81 -1.93 12.62 10.92
C GLY A 81 -2.75 13.15 12.09
N SER A 82 -2.79 12.42 13.21
CA SER A 82 -3.44 12.87 14.45
C SER A 82 -2.78 14.13 14.97
N ASP A 83 -1.46 14.13 15.13
CA ASP A 83 -0.70 15.27 15.63
C ASP A 83 -0.81 16.49 14.71
N LEU A 84 -0.68 16.28 13.39
CA LEU A 84 -0.85 17.34 12.40
C LEU A 84 -2.26 17.94 12.42
N THR A 85 -3.28 17.12 12.67
CA THR A 85 -4.67 17.59 12.76
C THR A 85 -4.85 18.55 13.91
N LEU A 86 -4.33 18.23 15.10
CA LEU A 86 -4.38 19.12 16.26
C LEU A 86 -3.66 20.44 15.99
N GLN A 87 -2.49 20.38 15.37
CA GLN A 87 -1.74 21.59 14.95
C GLN A 87 -2.53 22.42 13.93
N ALA A 88 -3.16 21.79 12.96
CA ALA A 88 -3.98 22.50 11.96
C ALA A 88 -5.18 23.18 12.58
N ILE A 89 -5.86 22.54 13.54
CA ILE A 89 -6.98 23.14 14.28
C ILE A 89 -6.50 24.39 15.05
N ASP A 90 -5.39 24.30 15.76
CA ASP A 90 -4.81 25.43 16.52
C ASP A 90 -4.47 26.62 15.59
N LEU A 91 -3.90 26.35 14.41
CA LEU A 91 -3.63 27.39 13.40
C LEU A 91 -4.92 28.04 12.87
N ILE A 92 -5.94 27.21 12.60
CA ILE A 92 -7.23 27.68 12.11
C ILE A 92 -7.94 28.54 13.16
N GLU A 93 -7.94 28.13 14.42
CA GLU A 93 -8.55 28.91 15.51
C GLU A 93 -7.88 30.28 15.72
N LYS A 94 -6.57 30.34 15.55
CA LYS A 94 -5.76 31.58 15.61
C LYS A 94 -5.84 32.44 14.34
N GLY A 95 -6.49 31.97 13.26
CA GLY A 95 -6.51 32.65 11.97
C GLY A 95 -5.13 32.69 11.29
N GLN A 96 -4.27 31.73 11.55
CA GLN A 96 -2.90 31.63 11.08
C GLN A 96 -2.71 30.51 10.02
N ASP A 97 -3.78 29.89 9.55
CA ASP A 97 -3.77 28.83 8.53
C ASP A 97 -3.44 29.40 7.14
N LYS A 98 -2.16 29.59 6.87
CA LYS A 98 -1.65 30.02 5.55
C LYS A 98 -1.67 28.84 4.58
N ALA A 99 -2.88 28.44 4.15
CA ALA A 99 -3.03 27.34 3.22
C ALA A 99 -2.45 27.67 1.85
N ILE A 100 -1.76 26.70 1.24
CA ILE A 100 -1.06 26.82 -0.04
C ILE A 100 -1.79 25.99 -1.09
N PRO A 101 -2.12 26.54 -2.28
CA PRO A 101 -2.70 25.77 -3.37
C PRO A 101 -1.78 24.61 -3.81
N GLN A 102 -2.39 23.47 -4.15
CA GLN A 102 -1.64 22.37 -4.77
C GLN A 102 -1.20 22.75 -6.19
N THR A 103 -0.04 22.22 -6.61
CA THR A 103 0.36 22.27 -8.02
C THR A 103 -0.49 21.29 -8.86
N GLU A 104 -0.65 21.58 -10.14
CA GLU A 104 -1.25 20.64 -11.11
C GLU A 104 -0.21 19.76 -11.80
N GLU A 105 1.08 20.04 -11.62
CA GLU A 105 2.16 19.21 -12.15
C GLU A 105 2.29 17.92 -11.32
N GLY A 106 2.34 16.76 -12.00
CA GLY A 106 2.52 15.45 -11.35
C GLY A 106 1.24 14.85 -10.74
N VAL A 107 0.06 15.38 -11.06
CA VAL A 107 -1.23 14.79 -10.61
C VAL A 107 -1.33 13.33 -11.04
N THR A 108 -1.61 12.46 -10.07
CA THR A 108 -2.01 11.07 -10.31
C THR A 108 -3.15 10.68 -9.37
N TYR A 109 -3.83 9.57 -9.70
CA TYR A 109 -4.99 9.13 -8.94
C TYR A 109 -4.81 7.75 -8.33
N ALA A 110 -5.20 7.62 -7.06
CA ALA A 110 -5.21 6.40 -6.27
C ALA A 110 -6.61 5.78 -6.25
N SER A 111 -6.98 5.10 -7.35
CA SER A 111 -8.25 4.39 -7.41
C SER A 111 -8.33 3.30 -6.35
N LYS A 112 -9.55 3.03 -5.85
CA LYS A 112 -9.84 1.93 -4.90
C LYS A 112 -9.28 0.61 -5.44
N ILE A 113 -8.63 -0.15 -4.56
CA ILE A 113 -8.09 -1.47 -4.90
C ILE A 113 -9.22 -2.43 -5.26
N GLN A 114 -9.13 -3.03 -6.44
CA GLN A 114 -10.06 -4.06 -6.91
C GLN A 114 -9.56 -5.46 -6.53
N LYS A 115 -10.48 -6.38 -6.24
CA LYS A 115 -10.10 -7.77 -5.91
C LYS A 115 -9.32 -8.47 -7.02
N SER A 116 -9.57 -8.12 -8.28
CA SER A 116 -8.84 -8.63 -9.44
C SER A 116 -7.36 -8.27 -9.45
N GLU A 117 -7.00 -7.12 -8.87
CA GLU A 117 -5.60 -6.66 -8.76
C GLU A 117 -4.78 -7.49 -7.76
N SER A 118 -5.43 -8.30 -6.91
CA SER A 118 -4.74 -9.09 -5.88
C SER A 118 -4.12 -10.39 -6.41
N LYS A 119 -4.43 -10.80 -7.64
CA LYS A 119 -3.79 -11.98 -8.26
C LYS A 119 -2.38 -11.62 -8.71
N ILE A 120 -1.38 -12.36 -8.21
CA ILE A 120 0.02 -12.15 -8.56
C ILE A 120 0.25 -12.56 -10.01
N ASP A 121 0.82 -11.67 -10.80
CA ASP A 121 1.34 -11.94 -12.13
C ASP A 121 2.86 -12.17 -12.05
N PHE A 122 3.29 -13.41 -12.17
CA PHE A 122 4.70 -13.78 -12.11
C PHE A 122 5.51 -13.36 -13.35
N ASN A 123 4.87 -12.88 -14.43
CA ASN A 123 5.57 -12.21 -15.54
C ASN A 123 6.13 -10.84 -15.16
N LYS A 124 5.81 -10.33 -14.00
CA LYS A 124 6.39 -9.12 -13.42
C LYS A 124 7.76 -9.41 -12.81
N THR A 125 8.54 -8.34 -12.60
CA THR A 125 9.80 -8.43 -11.87
C THR A 125 9.56 -8.78 -10.41
N GLY A 126 10.55 -9.38 -9.76
CA GLY A 126 10.45 -9.70 -8.32
C GLY A 126 10.16 -8.49 -7.46
N SER A 127 10.73 -7.32 -7.81
CA SER A 127 10.47 -6.06 -7.10
C SER A 127 9.01 -5.61 -7.23
N GLU A 128 8.41 -5.70 -8.44
CA GLU A 128 6.99 -5.38 -8.64
C GLU A 128 6.08 -6.34 -7.85
N ILE A 129 6.44 -7.63 -7.81
CA ILE A 129 5.69 -8.64 -7.04
C ILE A 129 5.80 -8.38 -5.53
N LEU A 130 6.99 -8.05 -5.02
CA LEU A 130 7.15 -7.69 -3.60
C LEU A 130 6.37 -6.42 -3.25
N ASN A 131 6.37 -5.42 -4.13
CA ASN A 131 5.60 -4.21 -3.94
C ASN A 131 4.09 -4.49 -3.90
N LEU A 132 3.58 -5.38 -4.77
CA LEU A 132 2.20 -5.82 -4.74
C LEU A 132 1.87 -6.53 -3.40
N ILE A 133 2.71 -7.47 -2.97
CA ILE A 133 2.54 -8.19 -1.70
C ILE A 133 2.50 -7.22 -0.53
N ARG A 134 3.45 -6.29 -0.44
CA ARG A 134 3.52 -5.28 0.62
C ARG A 134 2.34 -4.30 0.58
N GLY A 135 1.98 -3.82 -0.61
CA GLY A 135 0.91 -2.84 -0.81
C GLY A 135 -0.48 -3.41 -0.51
N LEU A 136 -0.66 -4.73 -0.60
CA LEU A 136 -1.94 -5.39 -0.32
C LEU A 136 -1.97 -6.15 1.02
N ALA A 137 -0.91 -6.12 1.80
CA ALA A 137 -0.91 -6.68 3.16
C ALA A 137 -1.66 -5.71 4.11
N ASP A 138 -2.47 -6.15 5.01
CA ASP A 138 -3.02 -7.45 5.30
C ASP A 138 -4.32 -7.75 4.54
N TYR A 139 -4.90 -6.73 3.91
CA TYR A 139 -6.14 -6.81 3.15
C TYR A 139 -6.02 -6.03 1.82
N PRO A 140 -6.46 -6.63 0.69
CA PRO A 140 -7.10 -7.94 0.53
C PRO A 140 -6.12 -9.13 0.56
N GLY A 141 -4.82 -8.90 0.52
CA GLY A 141 -3.74 -9.88 0.41
C GLY A 141 -3.50 -10.32 -1.03
N ALA A 142 -2.24 -10.20 -1.49
CA ALA A 142 -1.84 -10.71 -2.80
C ALA A 142 -1.92 -12.25 -2.80
N TYR A 143 -2.35 -12.86 -3.90
CA TYR A 143 -2.55 -14.31 -3.96
C TYR A 143 -2.13 -14.94 -5.29
N MET A 144 -1.89 -16.22 -5.24
CA MET A 144 -1.78 -17.11 -6.39
C MET A 144 -2.71 -18.33 -6.24
N GLU A 145 -2.88 -19.09 -7.31
CA GLU A 145 -3.52 -20.40 -7.26
C GLU A 145 -2.48 -21.47 -7.00
N PHE A 146 -2.71 -22.28 -5.98
CA PHE A 146 -1.83 -23.38 -5.58
C PHE A 146 -2.65 -24.64 -5.30
N LYS A 147 -2.43 -25.72 -6.08
CA LYS A 147 -3.16 -26.99 -5.97
C LYS A 147 -4.69 -26.80 -5.98
N GLY A 148 -5.20 -25.92 -6.86
CA GLY A 148 -6.64 -25.63 -7.00
C GLY A 148 -7.25 -24.78 -5.89
N LYS A 149 -6.45 -24.23 -4.98
CA LYS A 149 -6.87 -23.34 -3.88
C LYS A 149 -6.17 -22.00 -3.97
N ARG A 150 -6.78 -20.98 -3.38
CA ARG A 150 -6.14 -19.67 -3.24
C ARG A 150 -5.10 -19.72 -2.12
N LEU A 151 -3.86 -19.33 -2.47
CA LEU A 151 -2.77 -19.14 -1.52
C LEU A 151 -2.43 -17.65 -1.46
N LYS A 152 -2.73 -16.99 -0.35
CA LYS A 152 -2.30 -15.60 -0.11
C LYS A 152 -0.86 -15.57 0.38
N ILE A 153 -0.14 -14.54 -0.06
CA ILE A 153 1.24 -14.26 0.36
C ILE A 153 1.25 -12.89 1.03
N PHE A 154 1.68 -12.81 2.29
CA PHE A 154 1.70 -11.57 3.08
C PHE A 154 3.11 -11.03 3.28
N LYS A 155 4.11 -11.90 3.19
CA LYS A 155 5.53 -11.55 3.25
C LYS A 155 6.33 -12.48 2.37
N ALA A 156 7.28 -11.92 1.61
CA ALA A 156 8.16 -12.70 0.76
C ALA A 156 9.52 -11.99 0.63
N GLU A 157 10.51 -12.75 0.17
CA GLU A 157 11.80 -12.27 -0.29
C GLU A 157 11.91 -12.49 -1.80
N PHE A 158 12.74 -11.70 -2.46
CA PHE A 158 13.11 -11.85 -3.85
C PHE A 158 14.61 -12.07 -3.96
N THR A 159 14.99 -13.04 -4.80
CA THR A 159 16.37 -13.26 -5.19
C THR A 159 16.47 -13.21 -6.70
N GLU A 160 17.30 -12.31 -7.20
CA GLU A 160 17.61 -12.23 -8.63
C GLU A 160 18.48 -13.40 -9.02
N GLN A 161 18.02 -14.17 -9.98
CA GLN A 161 18.77 -15.32 -10.52
C GLN A 161 18.21 -15.75 -11.87
N GLU A 162 19.07 -16.33 -12.71
CA GLU A 162 18.62 -17.05 -13.89
C GLU A 162 17.96 -18.38 -13.49
N HIS A 163 16.92 -18.76 -14.18
CA HIS A 163 16.26 -20.04 -14.02
C HIS A 163 15.83 -20.62 -15.38
N HIS A 164 15.87 -21.94 -15.48
CA HIS A 164 15.50 -22.67 -16.70
C HIS A 164 14.06 -23.21 -16.68
N GLN A 165 13.32 -22.96 -15.61
CA GLN A 165 11.94 -23.39 -15.46
C GLN A 165 10.98 -22.28 -15.89
N ASN A 166 9.73 -22.65 -16.19
CA ASN A 166 8.71 -21.70 -16.60
C ASN A 166 8.40 -20.67 -15.50
N ILE A 167 8.06 -19.47 -15.91
CA ILE A 167 7.55 -18.41 -15.03
C ILE A 167 6.28 -18.91 -14.31
N GLY A 168 6.18 -18.65 -13.02
CA GLY A 168 5.09 -19.13 -12.16
C GLY A 168 5.25 -20.57 -11.70
N ALA A 169 6.29 -21.29 -12.15
CA ALA A 169 6.60 -22.61 -11.64
C ALA A 169 6.91 -22.57 -10.14
N VAL A 170 6.31 -23.47 -9.40
CA VAL A 170 6.51 -23.63 -7.96
C VAL A 170 7.53 -24.75 -7.74
N ILE A 171 8.60 -24.44 -7.04
CA ILE A 171 9.58 -25.41 -6.57
C ILE A 171 9.31 -25.61 -5.07
N LEU A 172 8.81 -26.78 -4.73
CA LEU A 172 8.42 -27.16 -3.39
C LEU A 172 9.14 -28.44 -2.99
N ASP A 173 9.92 -28.39 -1.94
CA ASP A 173 10.53 -29.53 -1.29
C ASP A 173 10.37 -29.45 0.24
N LYS A 174 11.02 -30.34 0.99
CA LYS A 174 10.90 -30.39 2.46
C LYS A 174 11.36 -29.12 3.18
N ASN A 175 12.25 -28.34 2.56
CA ASN A 175 12.90 -27.18 3.19
C ASN A 175 12.70 -25.88 2.41
N SER A 176 12.06 -25.94 1.24
CA SER A 176 11.99 -24.81 0.32
C SER A 176 10.63 -24.67 -0.35
N PHE A 177 10.16 -23.44 -0.44
CA PHE A 177 9.03 -23.05 -1.26
C PHE A 177 9.41 -21.78 -2.01
N VAL A 178 9.71 -21.90 -3.28
CA VAL A 178 10.03 -20.76 -4.14
C VAL A 178 9.20 -20.78 -5.42
N ILE A 179 9.00 -19.61 -6.03
CA ILE A 179 8.18 -19.43 -7.21
C ILE A 179 8.97 -18.60 -8.20
N ASN A 180 9.12 -19.10 -9.42
CA ASN A 180 9.82 -18.39 -10.48
C ASN A 180 9.06 -17.16 -10.93
N CYS A 181 9.75 -16.03 -11.06
CA CYS A 181 9.22 -14.80 -11.66
C CYS A 181 10.14 -14.35 -12.82
N ARG A 182 9.81 -13.25 -13.47
CA ARG A 182 10.48 -12.79 -14.68
C ARG A 182 12.02 -12.74 -14.60
N ASN A 183 12.58 -12.33 -13.46
CA ASN A 183 14.02 -12.10 -13.29
C ASN A 183 14.60 -12.76 -12.05
N GLY A 184 13.97 -13.84 -11.57
CA GLY A 184 14.45 -14.55 -10.39
C GLY A 184 13.37 -15.36 -9.71
N VAL A 185 13.47 -15.49 -8.39
CA VAL A 185 12.52 -16.26 -7.58
C VAL A 185 11.95 -15.45 -6.43
N ILE A 186 10.69 -15.67 -6.17
CA ILE A 186 9.98 -15.22 -4.98
C ILE A 186 9.99 -16.35 -3.96
N LYS A 187 10.45 -16.05 -2.75
CA LYS A 187 10.42 -16.94 -1.58
C LYS A 187 9.37 -16.44 -0.60
N PRO A 188 8.16 -17.01 -0.57
CA PRO A 188 7.17 -16.68 0.42
C PRO A 188 7.67 -16.98 1.84
N LEU A 189 7.34 -16.10 2.80
CA LEU A 189 7.70 -16.27 4.22
C LEU A 189 6.45 -16.47 5.08
N ILE A 190 5.40 -15.66 4.82
CA ILE A 190 4.11 -15.73 5.53
C ILE A 190 3.02 -15.91 4.50
N ILE A 191 2.23 -16.95 4.68
CA ILE A 191 1.19 -17.36 3.74
C ILE A 191 -0.13 -17.70 4.45
N GLN A 192 -1.19 -17.79 3.65
CA GLN A 192 -2.48 -18.32 4.09
C GLN A 192 -3.11 -19.13 2.95
N LEU A 193 -3.21 -20.42 3.13
CA LEU A 193 -3.98 -21.29 2.23
C LEU A 193 -5.48 -21.12 2.52
N GLU A 194 -6.28 -21.13 1.49
CA GLU A 194 -7.75 -21.05 1.59
C GLU A 194 -8.31 -22.05 2.61
N GLY A 195 -9.14 -21.54 3.53
CA GLY A 195 -9.71 -22.33 4.64
C GLY A 195 -8.75 -22.59 5.81
N LYS A 196 -7.53 -22.02 5.79
CA LYS A 196 -6.54 -22.14 6.89
C LYS A 196 -6.22 -20.78 7.50
N GLN A 197 -5.53 -20.79 8.64
CA GLN A 197 -4.99 -19.59 9.28
C GLN A 197 -3.71 -19.15 8.58
N LYS A 198 -3.35 -17.89 8.77
CA LYS A 198 -2.07 -17.30 8.39
C LYS A 198 -0.95 -17.99 9.16
N MET A 199 0.11 -18.42 8.47
CA MET A 199 1.21 -19.18 9.06
C MET A 199 2.53 -18.90 8.36
N SER A 200 3.65 -19.30 8.98
CA SER A 200 4.95 -19.30 8.34
C SER A 200 5.02 -20.38 7.25
N VAL A 201 5.86 -20.15 6.24
CA VAL A 201 6.15 -21.21 5.23
C VAL A 201 6.81 -22.43 5.87
N GLU A 202 7.62 -22.23 6.89
CA GLU A 202 8.25 -23.34 7.64
C GLU A 202 7.20 -24.29 8.26
N ASP A 203 6.16 -23.73 8.89
CA ASP A 203 5.09 -24.54 9.48
C ASP A 203 4.20 -25.17 8.41
N PHE A 204 3.98 -24.46 7.30
CA PHE A 204 3.29 -25.01 6.15
C PHE A 204 4.00 -26.24 5.59
N LEU A 205 5.33 -26.20 5.45
CA LEU A 205 6.15 -27.31 4.92
C LEU A 205 6.12 -28.54 5.84
N LYS A 206 6.17 -28.36 7.17
CA LYS A 206 6.03 -29.45 8.14
C LYS A 206 4.70 -30.20 7.98
N GLY A 207 3.63 -29.52 7.60
CA GLY A 207 2.31 -30.11 7.38
C GLY A 207 2.08 -30.74 6.01
N GLN A 208 3.08 -30.78 5.12
CA GLN A 208 3.03 -31.42 3.79
C GLN A 208 3.58 -32.87 3.77
N ASN A 209 4.05 -33.37 4.91
CA ASN A 209 4.58 -34.73 5.07
C ASN A 209 3.45 -35.76 5.25
#